data_641c011cb617f9451d2c97143396b3c3
#
_entry.id   641c011cb617f9451d2c97143396b3c3
#
_cell.length_a   1.000
_cell.length_b   1.000
_cell.length_c   1.000
_cell.angle_alpha   90.00
_cell.angle_beta   90.00
_cell.angle_gamma   90.00
#
_symmetry.space_group_name_H-M   'P 1'
#
loop_
_entity.id
_entity.type
_entity.pdbx_description
1 polymer ?
#
loop_
_entity_poly.entity_id
_entity_poly.type
_entity_poly.pdbx_seq_one_letter_code
_entity_poly.pdbx_strand_id
1 'polypeptide(L)'
;NWKVGIQDPSYMNNKALKIITNDNSSFLAIATSGEYRNFKIGDNGNKVSHTINPKTLQSINNKILSVTVLHESSATYADAYATAFNAMGYKQAFVKSNELNVASMFVLNNDEIVYSNKWYDLVR
;
A
#
# COMPACT_ATOMS: atom_id res chain seq x y z
N ASN A 1 -2.02 19.20 -14.85
CA ASN A 1 -2.21 17.75 -14.66
C ASN A 1 -0.87 17.10 -14.41
N TRP A 2 -0.84 16.20 -13.44
CA TRP A 2 0.35 15.42 -13.11
C TRP A 2 0.05 13.92 -13.18
N LYS A 3 1.12 13.16 -13.36
CA LYS A 3 1.05 11.70 -13.38
C LYS A 3 2.06 11.15 -12.39
N VAL A 4 1.62 10.21 -11.57
CA VAL A 4 2.48 9.54 -10.60
C VAL A 4 2.43 8.03 -10.87
N GLY A 5 3.60 7.44 -11.03
CA GLY A 5 3.73 6.00 -11.15
C GLY A 5 3.86 5.36 -9.77
N ILE A 6 3.06 4.36 -9.51
CA ILE A 6 3.21 3.52 -8.33
C ILE A 6 4.16 2.39 -8.71
N GLN A 7 5.31 2.33 -8.03
CA GLN A 7 6.33 1.35 -8.36
C GLN A 7 5.86 -0.07 -8.07
N ASP A 8 6.21 -0.98 -8.98
CA ASP A 8 6.03 -2.41 -8.72
C ASP A 8 6.93 -2.81 -7.55
N PRO A 9 6.37 -3.37 -6.47
CA PRO A 9 7.19 -3.78 -5.31
C PRO A 9 8.07 -4.98 -5.58
N SER A 10 7.95 -5.63 -6.73
CA SER A 10 8.89 -6.68 -7.13
C SER A 10 10.28 -6.07 -7.31
N TYR A 11 11.24 -6.55 -6.57
CA TYR A 11 12.60 -6.00 -6.56
C TYR A 11 13.34 -6.15 -7.89
N MET A 12 12.84 -6.98 -8.78
CA MET A 12 13.45 -7.21 -10.09
C MET A 12 12.96 -6.23 -11.16
N ASN A 13 12.01 -5.38 -10.81
CA ASN A 13 11.30 -4.59 -11.81
C ASN A 13 11.24 -3.11 -11.40
N ASN A 14 11.68 -2.23 -12.31
CA ASN A 14 11.61 -0.79 -12.11
C ASN A 14 10.41 -0.14 -12.79
N LYS A 15 9.47 -0.94 -13.30
CA LYS A 15 8.30 -0.42 -13.99
C LYS A 15 7.26 0.09 -13.00
N ALA A 16 6.48 1.06 -13.45
CA ALA A 16 5.32 1.49 -12.70
C ALA A 16 4.22 0.42 -12.81
N LEU A 17 3.71 -0.02 -11.67
CA LEU A 17 2.62 -0.97 -11.59
C LEU A 17 1.30 -0.32 -11.98
N LYS A 18 1.12 0.93 -11.60
CA LYS A 18 -0.07 1.71 -11.86
C LYS A 18 0.31 3.18 -12.01
N ILE A 19 -0.33 3.85 -12.94
CA ILE A 19 -0.14 5.30 -13.12
C ILE A 19 -1.41 5.99 -12.65
N ILE A 20 -1.27 6.90 -11.71
CA ILE A 20 -2.36 7.74 -11.19
C ILE A 20 -2.23 9.10 -11.84
N THR A 21 -3.31 9.56 -12.44
CA THR A 21 -3.35 10.86 -13.09
C THR A 21 -4.32 11.76 -12.34
N ASN A 22 -3.89 12.97 -12.06
CA ASN A 22 -4.79 14.02 -11.57
C ASN A 22 -5.27 14.83 -12.76
N ASP A 23 -6.43 14.48 -13.27
CA ASP A 23 -7.05 15.17 -14.42
C ASP A 23 -7.89 16.37 -14.00
N ASN A 24 -8.21 16.45 -12.72
CA ASN A 24 -8.98 17.55 -12.14
C ASN A 24 -8.03 18.42 -11.34
N SER A 25 -8.37 19.68 -11.16
CA SER A 25 -7.59 20.59 -10.34
C SER A 25 -7.70 20.30 -8.84
N SER A 26 -8.40 19.26 -8.44
CA SER A 26 -8.57 18.88 -7.05
C SER A 26 -7.29 18.31 -6.46
N PHE A 27 -7.10 18.54 -5.18
CA PHE A 27 -5.97 17.99 -4.44
C PHE A 27 -6.12 16.46 -4.30
N LEU A 28 -5.01 15.78 -4.46
CA LEU A 28 -4.96 14.33 -4.21
C LEU A 28 -3.58 13.98 -3.65
N ALA A 29 -3.56 13.48 -2.42
CA ALA A 29 -2.34 12.99 -1.79
C ALA A 29 -2.18 11.51 -2.07
N ILE A 30 -0.95 11.09 -2.29
CA ILE A 30 -0.59 9.69 -2.53
C ILE A 30 0.53 9.33 -1.58
N ALA A 31 0.38 8.25 -0.84
CA ALA A 31 1.43 7.72 0.02
C ALA A 31 1.51 6.20 -0.16
N THR A 32 2.71 5.68 -0.15
CA THR A 32 2.95 4.25 -0.26
C THR A 32 3.84 3.79 0.89
N SER A 33 3.43 2.72 1.53
CA SER A 33 4.21 2.00 2.54
C SER A 33 4.48 0.60 2.00
N GLY A 34 5.72 0.13 2.15
CA GLY A 34 6.07 -1.21 1.69
C GLY A 34 7.55 -1.45 1.77
N GLU A 35 7.92 -2.69 1.58
CA GLU A 35 9.28 -3.15 1.76
C GLU A 35 9.99 -3.43 0.43
N TYR A 36 9.61 -2.70 -0.60
CA TYR A 36 10.05 -2.89 -1.99
C TYR A 36 11.34 -3.70 -2.17
N ARG A 37 12.47 -3.12 -1.75
CA ARG A 37 13.80 -3.70 -1.94
C ARG A 37 14.49 -3.98 -0.61
N ASN A 38 13.80 -3.77 0.50
CA ASN A 38 14.37 -3.86 1.84
C ASN A 38 13.90 -5.09 2.61
N PHE A 39 13.13 -5.98 1.98
CA PHE A 39 12.70 -7.20 2.64
C PHE A 39 13.83 -8.22 2.64
N LYS A 40 13.79 -9.10 3.64
CA LYS A 40 14.70 -10.23 3.75
C LYS A 40 13.93 -11.53 3.54
N ILE A 41 14.65 -12.56 3.10
CA ILE A 41 14.06 -13.89 3.01
C ILE A 41 14.31 -14.58 4.34
N GLY A 42 13.23 -15.04 4.99
CA GLY A 42 13.32 -15.78 6.23
C GLY A 42 13.77 -17.21 6.03
N ASP A 43 13.97 -17.93 7.13
CA ASP A 43 14.50 -19.30 7.12
C ASP A 43 13.68 -20.29 6.30
N ASN A 44 12.39 -20.03 6.17
CA ASN A 44 11.47 -20.85 5.39
C ASN A 44 11.28 -20.35 3.94
N GLY A 45 12.09 -19.41 3.49
CA GLY A 45 12.01 -18.86 2.16
C GLY A 45 10.99 -17.75 1.98
N ASN A 46 10.25 -17.39 3.02
CA ASN A 46 9.26 -16.29 2.95
C ASN A 46 9.94 -14.93 3.09
N LYS A 47 9.38 -13.93 2.42
CA LYS A 47 9.84 -12.55 2.55
C LYS A 47 9.43 -12.02 3.92
N VAL A 48 10.37 -11.41 4.61
CA VAL A 48 10.16 -10.84 5.94
C VAL A 48 10.24 -9.32 5.85
N SER A 49 9.20 -8.66 6.32
CA SER A 49 9.09 -7.21 6.31
C SER A 49 10.00 -6.58 7.37
N HIS A 50 10.47 -5.35 7.09
CA HIS A 50 11.14 -4.53 8.09
C HIS A 50 10.17 -3.89 9.08
N THR A 51 8.89 -3.88 8.77
CA THR A 51 7.86 -3.35 9.66
C THR A 51 7.64 -4.30 10.82
N ILE A 52 7.63 -3.77 12.03
CA ILE A 52 7.47 -4.56 13.26
C ILE A 52 6.07 -4.38 13.80
N ASN A 53 5.41 -5.50 14.10
CA ASN A 53 4.12 -5.49 14.76
C ASN A 53 4.32 -5.11 16.24
N PRO A 54 3.74 -4.02 16.72
CA PRO A 54 3.95 -3.57 18.09
C PRO A 54 3.37 -4.53 19.16
N LYS A 55 2.42 -5.37 18.78
CA LYS A 55 1.83 -6.34 19.70
C LYS A 55 2.70 -7.57 19.91
N THR A 56 3.40 -8.01 18.87
CA THR A 56 4.21 -9.24 18.92
C THR A 56 5.69 -8.96 19.01
N LEU A 57 6.13 -7.74 18.73
CA LEU A 57 7.53 -7.33 18.67
C LEU A 57 8.34 -8.14 17.65
N GLN A 58 7.67 -8.64 16.62
CA GLN A 58 8.29 -9.41 15.54
C GLN A 58 8.06 -8.72 14.21
N SER A 59 8.98 -8.95 13.27
CA SER A 59 8.77 -8.50 11.89
C SER A 59 7.47 -9.06 11.36
N ILE A 60 6.72 -8.21 10.68
CA ILE A 60 5.45 -8.64 10.08
C ILE A 60 5.76 -9.49 8.86
N ASN A 61 5.36 -10.75 8.91
CA ASN A 61 5.41 -11.66 7.77
C ASN A 61 3.99 -11.84 7.28
N ASN A 62 3.48 -10.84 6.58
CA ASN A 62 2.13 -10.85 6.04
C ASN A 62 2.19 -10.92 4.50
N LYS A 63 1.03 -10.97 3.87
CA LYS A 63 0.93 -11.09 2.42
C LYS A 63 1.09 -9.75 1.70
N ILE A 64 1.23 -8.65 2.39
CA ILE A 64 1.33 -7.33 1.78
C ILE A 64 2.78 -7.04 1.40
N LEU A 65 3.02 -6.70 0.14
CA LEU A 65 4.29 -6.13 -0.32
C LEU A 65 4.26 -4.60 -0.26
N SER A 66 3.13 -4.00 -0.63
CA SER A 66 2.98 -2.55 -0.52
C SER A 66 1.52 -2.17 -0.37
N VAL A 67 1.31 -1.02 0.26
CA VAL A 67 0.00 -0.38 0.37
C VAL A 67 0.13 1.04 -0.13
N THR A 68 -0.70 1.42 -1.09
CA THR A 68 -0.79 2.80 -1.56
C THR A 68 -2.14 3.36 -1.14
N VAL A 69 -2.13 4.52 -0.51
CA VAL A 69 -3.33 5.21 -0.07
C VAL A 69 -3.45 6.53 -0.78
N LEU A 70 -4.65 6.80 -1.27
CA LEU A 70 -5.03 8.09 -1.84
C LEU A 70 -5.90 8.82 -0.84
N HIS A 71 -5.63 10.11 -0.64
CA HIS A 71 -6.43 10.94 0.26
C HIS A 71 -6.73 12.27 -0.39
N GLU A 72 -8.00 12.68 -0.30
CA GLU A 72 -8.49 13.86 -1.00
C GLU A 72 -8.09 15.18 -0.34
N SER A 73 -7.63 15.15 0.90
CA SER A 73 -7.36 16.38 1.63
C SER A 73 -6.06 16.40 2.45
N SER A 74 -5.39 15.28 2.66
CA SER A 74 -4.25 15.26 3.58
C SER A 74 -3.20 14.21 3.20
N ALA A 75 -1.97 14.69 2.96
CA ALA A 75 -0.82 13.80 2.78
C ALA A 75 -0.45 13.09 4.09
N THR A 76 -0.63 13.75 5.23
CA THR A 76 -0.37 13.17 6.54
C THR A 76 -1.26 11.96 6.80
N TYR A 77 -2.56 12.10 6.51
CA TYR A 77 -3.48 10.96 6.66
C TYR A 77 -3.19 9.85 5.66
N ALA A 78 -2.84 10.18 4.42
CA ALA A 78 -2.48 9.16 3.44
C ALA A 78 -1.30 8.33 3.93
N ASP A 79 -0.26 8.98 4.43
CA ASP A 79 0.94 8.33 4.96
C ASP A 79 0.61 7.48 6.20
N ALA A 80 -0.15 8.03 7.14
CA ALA A 80 -0.53 7.33 8.37
C ALA A 80 -1.36 6.08 8.06
N TYR A 81 -2.32 6.17 7.16
CA TYR A 81 -3.13 5.02 6.77
C TYR A 81 -2.30 3.96 6.06
N ALA A 82 -1.43 4.36 5.14
CA ALA A 82 -0.58 3.40 4.42
C ALA A 82 0.31 2.61 5.41
N THR A 83 0.91 3.30 6.36
CA THR A 83 1.75 2.67 7.38
C THR A 83 0.93 1.75 8.29
N ALA A 84 -0.22 2.20 8.76
CA ALA A 84 -1.08 1.42 9.64
C ALA A 84 -1.61 0.16 8.94
N PHE A 85 -2.05 0.29 7.70
CA PHE A 85 -2.57 -0.84 6.95
C PHE A 85 -1.48 -1.88 6.67
N ASN A 86 -0.27 -1.43 6.36
CA ASN A 86 0.86 -2.34 6.19
C ASN A 86 1.14 -3.12 7.47
N ALA A 87 1.07 -2.46 8.61
CA ALA A 87 1.30 -3.08 9.92
C ALA A 87 0.19 -4.05 10.34
N MET A 88 -1.06 -3.78 9.96
CA MET A 88 -2.21 -4.61 10.33
C MET A 88 -2.26 -5.97 9.62
N GLY A 89 -1.71 -6.07 8.43
CA GLY A 89 -1.90 -7.20 7.55
C GLY A 89 -3.13 -7.05 6.66
N TYR A 90 -3.16 -7.79 5.58
CA TYR A 90 -4.13 -7.59 4.50
C TYR A 90 -5.58 -7.74 4.96
N LYS A 91 -5.90 -8.81 5.69
CA LYS A 91 -7.30 -9.10 6.04
C LYS A 91 -7.93 -7.97 6.84
N GLN A 92 -7.24 -7.52 7.89
CA GLN A 92 -7.71 -6.43 8.75
C GLN A 92 -7.68 -5.10 8.02
N ALA A 93 -6.60 -4.86 7.26
CA ALA A 93 -6.44 -3.60 6.54
C ALA A 93 -7.51 -3.40 5.47
N PHE A 94 -7.83 -4.44 4.73
CA PHE A 94 -8.86 -4.36 3.70
C PHE A 94 -10.23 -4.01 4.28
N VAL A 95 -10.64 -4.71 5.35
CA VAL A 95 -11.90 -4.44 6.04
C VAL A 95 -11.90 -3.01 6.59
N LYS A 96 -10.81 -2.61 7.26
CA LYS A 96 -10.70 -1.29 7.86
C LYS A 96 -10.72 -0.17 6.84
N SER A 97 -10.05 -0.38 5.72
CA SER A 97 -10.03 0.58 4.61
C SER A 97 -11.43 0.84 4.09
N ASN A 98 -12.23 -0.20 3.93
CA ASN A 98 -13.62 -0.05 3.49
C ASN A 98 -14.51 0.58 4.56
N GLU A 99 -14.32 0.21 5.83
CA GLU A 99 -15.07 0.81 6.95
C GLU A 99 -14.82 2.31 7.05
N LEU A 100 -13.57 2.73 6.89
CA LEU A 100 -13.15 4.12 6.98
C LEU A 100 -13.34 4.90 5.69
N ASN A 101 -13.78 4.23 4.62
CA ASN A 101 -13.95 4.81 3.30
C ASN A 101 -12.64 5.42 2.77
N VAL A 102 -11.55 4.69 2.90
CA VAL A 102 -10.22 5.10 2.45
C VAL A 102 -9.88 4.39 1.15
N ALA A 103 -9.33 5.14 0.19
CA ALA A 103 -8.89 4.58 -1.09
C ALA A 103 -7.51 3.93 -0.92
N SER A 104 -7.46 2.62 -1.07
CA SER A 104 -6.24 1.85 -0.85
C SER A 104 -6.01 0.83 -1.96
N MET A 105 -4.75 0.65 -2.32
CA MET A 105 -4.31 -0.41 -3.22
C MET A 105 -3.32 -1.29 -2.47
N PHE A 106 -3.63 -2.57 -2.37
CA PHE A 106 -2.78 -3.56 -1.72
C PHE A 106 -2.11 -4.43 -2.79
N VAL A 107 -0.80 -4.49 -2.77
CA VAL A 107 -0.05 -5.43 -3.60
C VAL A 107 0.42 -6.56 -2.70
N LEU A 108 0.02 -7.78 -3.02
CA LEU A 108 0.28 -8.94 -2.19
C LEU A 108 1.48 -9.73 -2.69
N ASN A 109 2.03 -10.56 -1.85
CA ASN A 109 3.24 -11.32 -2.19
C ASN A 109 3.00 -12.46 -3.20
N ASN A 110 1.75 -12.72 -3.56
CA ASN A 110 1.37 -13.64 -4.64
C ASN A 110 1.05 -12.90 -5.94
N ASP A 111 1.48 -11.64 -6.05
CA ASP A 111 1.26 -10.75 -7.19
C ASP A 111 -0.18 -10.29 -7.38
N GLU A 112 -1.09 -10.61 -6.47
CA GLU A 112 -2.45 -10.06 -6.51
C GLU A 112 -2.45 -8.58 -6.16
N ILE A 113 -3.31 -7.83 -6.82
CA ILE A 113 -3.56 -6.42 -6.52
C ILE A 113 -5.02 -6.29 -6.12
N VAL A 114 -5.25 -5.73 -4.94
CA VAL A 114 -6.60 -5.56 -4.39
C VAL A 114 -6.83 -4.10 -4.07
N TYR A 115 -8.00 -3.60 -4.46
CA TYR A 115 -8.39 -2.22 -4.23
C TYR A 115 -9.55 -2.15 -3.24
N SER A 116 -9.53 -1.16 -2.37
CA SER A 116 -10.71 -0.83 -1.57
C SER A 116 -11.80 -0.21 -2.45
N ASN A 117 -13.03 -0.17 -1.94
CA ASN A 117 -14.15 0.37 -2.69
C ASN A 117 -13.96 1.85 -3.06
N LYS A 118 -13.41 2.64 -2.16
CA LYS A 118 -13.18 4.07 -2.38
C LYS A 118 -12.17 4.33 -3.51
N TRP A 119 -11.26 3.39 -3.75
CA TRP A 119 -10.28 3.52 -4.82
C TRP A 119 -10.95 3.79 -6.17
N TYR A 120 -12.01 3.06 -6.46
CA TYR A 120 -12.72 3.17 -7.74
C TYR A 120 -13.43 4.52 -7.91
N ASP A 121 -13.70 5.22 -6.82
CA ASP A 121 -14.29 6.56 -6.87
C ASP A 121 -13.26 7.62 -7.25
N LEU A 122 -11.99 7.41 -6.90
CA LEU A 122 -10.91 8.38 -7.11
C LEU A 122 -10.06 8.10 -8.34
N VAL A 123 -10.00 6.85 -8.77
CA VAL A 123 -9.16 6.42 -9.90
C VAL A 123 -10.06 5.82 -10.98
N ARG A 124 -10.05 6.45 -12.12
CA ARG A 124 -10.86 6.02 -13.26
C ARG A 124 -10.03 5.66 -14.46
#